data_2ecbed31fd4918901925900cfd4ad66c
#
_entry.id   2ecbed31fd4918901925900cfd4ad66c
#
_cell.length_a   1.000
_cell.length_b   1.000
_cell.length_c   1.000
_cell.angle_alpha   90.00
_cell.angle_beta   90.00
_cell.angle_gamma   90.00
#
_symmetry.space_group_name_H-M   'P 1'
#
loop_
_entity.id
_entity.type
_entity.pdbx_description
1 polymer ?
#
loop_
_entity_poly.entity_id
_entity_poly.type
_entity_poly.pdbx_seq_one_letter_code
_entity_poly.pdbx_strand_id
1 'polypeptide(L)'
;MSVTDTGGNTSDPVAEPDTSQDKPALSVTRRNFLIGAGAGAAAAGVVLGGAVVANKALSPETTTTTTTTGVGPVAATMRRVSLNIDNVKYDLVVDNRESLWETMNFQLGLSNSNLGCDRAQCGACGVLVDGKAVNGCTVLSARLGRGQQIATVAGLATGPGVAGLHPIQRAFWLDGGFQCGICTRGFIMSTVALLSAVPKPTTAQISEALAGNICRCGEYAKVFTSVNTAAAELRGEKVTYLAAPVVVGATGVEAAPTAAGVSKEFTFATALPTIEAFDALAEQLKRRDGVLGVSGSERTVTIKWDPAKLNEQWVRDLLATLGNSVR
;
A
#
# COMPACT_ATOMS: atom_id res chain seq x y z
N MET A 1 -9.57 10.94 77.62
CA MET A 1 -9.00 12.27 77.38
C MET A 1 -9.43 12.66 75.99
N SER A 2 -10.18 13.74 75.96
CA SER A 2 -10.96 14.31 74.89
C SER A 2 -10.09 14.81 73.76
N VAL A 3 -10.45 14.53 72.49
CA VAL A 3 -9.96 15.19 71.30
C VAL A 3 -11.16 15.76 70.59
N THR A 4 -11.24 17.05 70.51
CA THR A 4 -12.30 17.84 69.84
C THR A 4 -12.02 17.95 68.35
N ASP A 5 -13.04 17.63 67.62
CA ASP A 5 -13.19 17.79 66.19
C ASP A 5 -13.55 19.25 65.83
N THR A 6 -12.84 19.88 64.88
CA THR A 6 -13.30 21.09 64.18
C THR A 6 -12.77 21.06 62.76
N GLY A 7 -13.48 20.40 61.85
CA GLY A 7 -13.27 20.45 60.41
C GLY A 7 -14.24 21.43 59.76
N GLY A 8 -13.78 22.58 59.32
CA GLY A 8 -14.52 23.47 58.42
C GLY A 8 -14.19 23.14 56.97
N ASN A 9 -15.12 22.57 56.26
CA ASN A 9 -15.06 22.38 54.80
C ASN A 9 -15.77 23.54 54.12
N THR A 10 -15.05 24.51 53.57
CA THR A 10 -15.57 25.54 52.69
C THR A 10 -15.31 25.14 51.26
N SER A 11 -16.31 24.59 50.60
CA SER A 11 -16.32 24.35 49.17
C SER A 11 -16.64 25.66 48.44
N ASP A 12 -15.64 26.23 47.79
CA ASP A 12 -15.83 27.33 46.83
C ASP A 12 -16.52 26.78 45.57
N PRO A 13 -17.52 27.52 45.03
CA PRO A 13 -18.18 27.08 43.78
C PRO A 13 -17.23 27.32 42.59
N VAL A 14 -16.97 26.25 41.83
CA VAL A 14 -16.30 26.29 40.54
C VAL A 14 -17.17 27.07 39.56
N ALA A 15 -16.67 28.18 39.04
CA ALA A 15 -17.33 28.96 38.00
C ALA A 15 -17.47 28.16 36.74
N GLU A 16 -18.69 28.03 36.22
CA GLU A 16 -18.97 27.48 34.91
C GLU A 16 -18.38 28.37 33.81
N PRO A 17 -17.77 27.80 32.75
CA PRO A 17 -17.31 28.59 31.62
C PRO A 17 -18.48 29.07 30.75
N ASP A 18 -18.45 30.33 30.38
CA ASP A 18 -19.36 31.03 29.50
C ASP A 18 -19.45 30.36 28.11
N THR A 19 -20.62 29.84 27.77
CA THR A 19 -20.91 29.12 26.52
C THR A 19 -21.49 30.01 25.41
N SER A 20 -21.12 31.27 25.30
CA SER A 20 -21.72 32.20 24.34
C SER A 20 -20.79 32.60 23.18
N GLN A 21 -20.09 31.67 22.53
CA GLN A 21 -19.50 31.91 21.21
C GLN A 21 -19.30 30.62 20.38
N ASP A 22 -20.36 29.87 20.13
CA ASP A 22 -20.32 28.79 19.13
C ASP A 22 -20.90 29.27 17.81
N LYS A 23 -20.02 29.57 16.85
CA LYS A 23 -20.37 29.52 15.43
C LYS A 23 -20.48 28.05 15.04
N PRO A 24 -21.51 27.64 14.27
CA PRO A 24 -21.71 26.24 13.95
C PRO A 24 -20.58 25.74 13.05
N ALA A 25 -19.68 24.94 13.61
CA ALA A 25 -18.79 24.10 12.83
C ALA A 25 -19.67 23.08 12.06
N LEU A 26 -19.50 23.01 10.75
CA LEU A 26 -20.14 22.01 9.90
C LEU A 26 -19.68 20.62 10.34
N SER A 27 -20.37 20.01 11.28
CA SER A 27 -20.13 18.65 11.70
C SER A 27 -20.69 17.70 10.66
N VAL A 28 -19.83 17.17 9.79
CA VAL A 28 -20.20 16.07 8.91
C VAL A 28 -20.21 14.79 9.75
N THR A 29 -21.33 14.52 10.39
CA THR A 29 -21.52 13.26 11.11
C THR A 29 -21.80 12.13 10.11
N ARG A 30 -21.46 10.88 10.46
CA ARG A 30 -21.75 9.68 9.64
C ARG A 30 -23.20 9.61 9.17
N ARG A 31 -24.12 10.14 9.96
CA ARG A 31 -25.55 10.20 9.64
C ARG A 31 -25.87 11.18 8.50
N ASN A 32 -25.18 12.34 8.44
CA ASN A 32 -25.39 13.34 7.40
C ASN A 32 -24.76 12.90 6.06
N PHE A 33 -23.74 12.05 6.10
CA PHE A 33 -23.15 11.44 4.91
C PHE A 33 -24.13 10.48 4.21
N LEU A 34 -24.90 9.71 4.96
CA LEU A 34 -25.87 8.75 4.42
C LEU A 34 -27.14 9.43 3.86
N ILE A 35 -27.50 10.59 4.38
CA ILE A 35 -28.68 11.36 3.93
C ILE A 35 -28.36 12.21 2.69
N GLY A 36 -27.10 12.70 2.56
CA GLY A 36 -26.67 13.52 1.43
C GLY A 36 -26.51 12.78 0.10
N ALA A 37 -26.45 11.44 0.12
CA ALA A 37 -26.31 10.63 -1.10
C ALA A 37 -27.63 10.45 -1.89
N GLY A 38 -28.75 10.93 -1.38
CA GLY A 38 -30.08 10.72 -1.96
C GLY A 38 -30.74 11.93 -2.63
N ALA A 39 -30.25 13.15 -2.47
CA ALA A 39 -30.90 14.34 -3.00
C ALA A 39 -29.89 15.35 -3.53
N GLY A 40 -29.56 15.26 -4.80
CA GLY A 40 -28.63 16.20 -5.42
C GLY A 40 -28.49 16.04 -6.93
N ALA A 41 -29.61 15.84 -7.61
CA ALA A 41 -29.67 16.05 -9.06
C ALA A 41 -30.54 17.28 -9.31
N ALA A 42 -29.97 18.46 -9.34
CA ALA A 42 -30.32 19.59 -10.19
C ALA A 42 -29.60 20.87 -9.74
N ALA A 43 -29.02 21.54 -10.73
CA ALA A 43 -28.65 22.95 -10.77
C ALA A 43 -27.42 23.40 -9.96
N ALA A 44 -26.34 23.64 -10.62
CA ALA A 44 -25.82 24.95 -10.95
C ALA A 44 -24.37 24.80 -11.37
N GLY A 45 -24.11 24.96 -12.66
CA GLY A 45 -22.77 25.31 -13.11
C GLY A 45 -22.50 26.77 -12.73
N VAL A 46 -21.36 27.02 -12.08
CA VAL A 46 -20.54 28.22 -12.24
C VAL A 46 -19.14 27.89 -11.74
N VAL A 47 -18.24 27.83 -12.67
CA VAL A 47 -16.86 28.35 -12.70
C VAL A 47 -16.17 28.59 -11.35
N LEU A 48 -15.19 27.76 -11.03
CA LEU A 48 -13.87 28.18 -10.60
C LEU A 48 -12.86 27.29 -11.28
N GLY A 49 -12.38 27.75 -12.44
CA GLY A 49 -11.20 27.23 -13.08
C GLY A 49 -9.98 27.59 -12.24
N GLY A 50 -9.10 26.65 -12.05
CA GLY A 50 -7.81 26.88 -11.46
C GLY A 50 -7.20 25.60 -10.92
N ALA A 51 -6.21 25.08 -11.64
CA ALA A 51 -5.20 24.15 -11.15
C ALA A 51 -5.60 22.67 -10.91
N VAL A 52 -6.24 22.04 -11.90
CA VAL A 52 -6.11 20.60 -12.14
C VAL A 52 -5.63 20.37 -13.57
N VAL A 53 -4.61 21.09 -13.97
CA VAL A 53 -3.94 20.86 -15.23
C VAL A 53 -2.45 20.91 -14.96
N ALA A 54 -1.85 19.80 -14.75
CA ALA A 54 -0.49 19.52 -15.14
C ALA A 54 -0.01 18.19 -14.52
N ASN A 55 -0.56 17.06 -14.91
CA ASN A 55 0.19 15.81 -14.95
C ASN A 55 -0.43 14.82 -15.95
N LYS A 56 -0.92 15.35 -17.07
CA LYS A 56 -1.39 14.52 -18.19
C LYS A 56 -0.35 14.47 -19.30
N ALA A 57 0.91 14.36 -18.94
CA ALA A 57 1.94 14.10 -19.93
C ALA A 57 2.93 13.11 -19.34
N LEU A 58 3.11 11.98 -20.02
CA LEU A 58 4.12 10.95 -19.80
C LEU A 58 3.72 9.81 -18.85
N SER A 59 2.64 9.11 -19.17
CA SER A 59 2.59 7.68 -18.87
C SER A 59 2.20 6.96 -20.15
N PRO A 60 2.97 5.98 -20.63
CA PRO A 60 2.53 5.15 -21.75
C PRO A 60 1.28 4.40 -21.30
N GLU A 61 0.19 4.57 -22.03
CA GLU A 61 -1.03 3.80 -21.86
C GLU A 61 -0.71 2.32 -22.18
N THR A 62 -0.34 1.56 -21.17
CA THR A 62 -0.27 0.12 -21.31
C THR A 62 -1.68 -0.41 -21.02
N THR A 63 -2.53 -0.40 -22.03
CA THR A 63 -3.85 -1.02 -21.96
C THR A 63 -3.69 -2.53 -22.03
N THR A 64 -3.51 -3.16 -20.88
CA THR A 64 -3.63 -4.61 -20.79
C THR A 64 -5.09 -4.94 -20.58
N THR A 65 -5.78 -5.29 -21.66
CA THR A 65 -7.16 -5.75 -21.60
C THR A 65 -7.18 -7.24 -21.30
N THR A 66 -7.43 -7.60 -20.05
CA THR A 66 -7.75 -8.99 -19.72
C THR A 66 -9.23 -9.22 -20.04
N THR A 67 -9.52 -9.69 -21.24
CA THR A 67 -10.89 -9.93 -21.70
C THR A 67 -11.30 -11.36 -21.37
N THR A 68 -12.12 -11.52 -20.34
CA THR A 68 -12.87 -12.75 -20.15
C THR A 68 -14.19 -12.63 -20.94
N THR A 69 -14.14 -12.87 -22.26
CA THR A 69 -15.31 -12.82 -23.13
C THR A 69 -16.11 -14.11 -23.03
N GLY A 70 -17.00 -14.19 -22.07
CA GLY A 70 -18.13 -15.11 -22.09
C GLY A 70 -19.35 -14.40 -22.68
N VAL A 71 -19.69 -14.65 -23.95
CA VAL A 71 -20.86 -14.05 -24.65
C VAL A 71 -22.16 -14.80 -24.31
N GLY A 72 -22.32 -15.34 -23.11
CA GLY A 72 -23.54 -16.05 -22.68
C GLY A 72 -24.38 -15.26 -21.68
N PRO A 73 -25.64 -15.64 -21.42
CA PRO A 73 -26.44 -15.07 -20.37
C PRO A 73 -25.76 -15.31 -19.00
N VAL A 74 -25.70 -14.27 -18.18
CA VAL A 74 -25.11 -14.35 -16.83
C VAL A 74 -26.22 -14.75 -15.85
N ALA A 75 -25.91 -15.61 -14.87
CA ALA A 75 -26.86 -16.00 -13.83
C ALA A 75 -27.43 -14.76 -13.12
N ALA A 76 -28.66 -14.81 -12.63
CA ALA A 76 -29.32 -13.68 -11.96
C ALA A 76 -28.56 -13.16 -10.73
N THR A 77 -27.73 -14.00 -10.10
CA THR A 77 -26.85 -13.65 -8.97
C THR A 77 -25.53 -13.02 -9.39
N MET A 78 -25.23 -12.98 -10.68
CA MET A 78 -23.99 -12.50 -11.25
C MET A 78 -24.21 -11.24 -12.08
N ARG A 79 -23.18 -10.42 -12.22
CA ARG A 79 -23.22 -9.20 -13.02
C ARG A 79 -21.92 -9.01 -13.81
N ARG A 80 -22.04 -8.57 -15.06
CA ARG A 80 -20.89 -8.06 -15.82
C ARG A 80 -20.57 -6.64 -15.35
N VAL A 81 -19.31 -6.39 -15.07
CA VAL A 81 -18.80 -5.09 -14.69
C VAL A 81 -17.51 -4.78 -15.44
N SER A 82 -17.26 -3.51 -15.66
CA SER A 82 -16.01 -3.00 -16.20
C SER A 82 -15.37 -2.11 -15.15
N LEU A 83 -14.38 -2.63 -14.44
CA LEU A 83 -13.68 -1.90 -13.38
C LEU A 83 -12.43 -1.22 -13.96
N ASN A 84 -12.20 0.03 -13.59
CA ASN A 84 -10.95 0.73 -13.87
C ASN A 84 -10.15 0.81 -12.57
N ILE A 85 -9.09 0.01 -12.44
CA ILE A 85 -8.24 -0.08 -11.25
C ILE A 85 -6.84 0.35 -11.65
N ASP A 86 -6.32 1.40 -11.01
CA ASP A 86 -4.99 1.96 -11.29
C ASP A 86 -4.76 2.23 -12.80
N ASN A 87 -5.78 2.78 -13.48
CA ASN A 87 -5.83 3.06 -14.91
C ASN A 87 -5.82 1.83 -15.83
N VAL A 88 -6.00 0.63 -15.28
CA VAL A 88 -6.16 -0.61 -16.06
C VAL A 88 -7.63 -1.02 -16.04
N LYS A 89 -8.18 -1.29 -17.23
CA LYS A 89 -9.57 -1.73 -17.39
C LYS A 89 -9.67 -3.25 -17.28
N TYR A 90 -10.59 -3.72 -16.44
CA TYR A 90 -10.90 -5.13 -16.21
C TYR A 90 -12.36 -5.39 -16.51
N ASP A 91 -12.65 -6.17 -17.54
CA ASP A 91 -14.01 -6.62 -17.88
C ASP A 91 -14.22 -8.03 -17.31
N LEU A 92 -15.13 -8.18 -16.35
CA LEU A 92 -15.31 -9.43 -15.60
C LEU A 92 -16.76 -9.66 -15.19
N VAL A 93 -17.03 -10.86 -14.70
CA VAL A 93 -18.32 -11.24 -14.11
C VAL A 93 -18.13 -11.45 -12.63
N VAL A 94 -18.91 -10.74 -11.82
CA VAL A 94 -18.84 -10.80 -10.35
C VAL A 94 -20.16 -11.32 -9.77
N ASP A 95 -20.12 -11.98 -8.62
CA ASP A 95 -21.32 -12.24 -7.83
C ASP A 95 -21.85 -10.90 -7.27
N ASN A 96 -23.17 -10.76 -7.20
CA ASN A 96 -23.79 -9.52 -6.69
C ASN A 96 -23.43 -9.20 -5.21
N ARG A 97 -22.91 -10.19 -4.48
CA ARG A 97 -22.47 -10.09 -3.08
C ARG A 97 -20.97 -9.89 -2.94
N GLU A 98 -20.21 -10.07 -4.02
CA GLU A 98 -18.75 -10.03 -4.00
C GLU A 98 -18.24 -8.63 -3.74
N SER A 99 -17.34 -8.52 -2.77
CA SER A 99 -16.70 -7.27 -2.42
C SER A 99 -15.60 -6.89 -3.43
N LEU A 100 -15.30 -5.61 -3.51
CA LEU A 100 -14.19 -5.11 -4.33
C LEU A 100 -12.86 -5.75 -3.92
N TRP A 101 -12.66 -5.97 -2.61
CA TRP A 101 -11.46 -6.62 -2.12
C TRP A 101 -11.34 -8.07 -2.63
N GLU A 102 -12.44 -8.85 -2.56
CA GLU A 102 -12.47 -10.22 -3.09
C GLU A 102 -12.21 -10.24 -4.59
N THR A 103 -12.87 -9.38 -5.35
CA THR A 103 -12.65 -9.27 -6.80
C THR A 103 -11.19 -8.96 -7.12
N MET A 104 -10.58 -7.96 -6.45
CA MET A 104 -9.18 -7.61 -6.69
C MET A 104 -8.24 -8.77 -6.35
N ASN A 105 -8.42 -9.41 -5.21
CA ASN A 105 -7.46 -10.41 -4.74
C ASN A 105 -7.69 -11.80 -5.36
N PHE A 106 -8.94 -12.25 -5.48
CA PHE A 106 -9.22 -13.62 -5.91
C PHE A 106 -9.44 -13.76 -7.41
N GLN A 107 -10.13 -12.79 -8.05
CA GLN A 107 -10.34 -12.89 -9.50
C GLN A 107 -9.19 -12.26 -10.29
N LEU A 108 -8.65 -11.13 -9.84
CA LEU A 108 -7.66 -10.37 -10.59
C LEU A 108 -6.22 -10.62 -10.11
N GLY A 109 -6.01 -11.28 -8.97
CA GLY A 109 -4.68 -11.50 -8.40
C GLY A 109 -3.97 -10.22 -7.94
N LEU A 110 -4.72 -9.13 -7.73
CA LEU A 110 -4.19 -7.83 -7.30
C LEU A 110 -4.11 -7.76 -5.78
N SER A 111 -2.96 -8.05 -5.20
CA SER A 111 -2.72 -7.94 -3.76
C SER A 111 -2.47 -6.50 -3.29
N ASN A 112 -3.22 -5.54 -3.83
CA ASN A 112 -2.97 -4.10 -3.66
C ASN A 112 -3.53 -3.53 -2.34
N SER A 113 -4.36 -4.27 -1.62
CA SER A 113 -4.90 -3.91 -0.30
C SER A 113 -4.90 -5.11 0.63
N ASN A 114 -4.80 -4.86 1.93
CA ASN A 114 -4.81 -5.93 2.94
C ASN A 114 -6.22 -6.16 3.49
N LEU A 115 -6.46 -7.36 4.04
CA LEU A 115 -7.69 -7.65 4.76
C LEU A 115 -7.37 -7.83 6.24
N GLY A 116 -7.95 -7.00 7.11
CA GLY A 116 -7.75 -7.08 8.55
C GLY A 116 -8.98 -7.58 9.32
N CYS A 117 -10.18 -7.10 8.97
CA CYS A 117 -11.40 -7.41 9.74
C CYS A 117 -12.55 -7.92 8.90
N ASP A 118 -12.57 -7.64 7.60
CA ASP A 118 -13.64 -7.97 6.66
C ASP A 118 -15.04 -7.44 7.05
N ARG A 119 -15.07 -6.32 7.78
CA ARG A 119 -16.31 -5.74 8.35
C ARG A 119 -16.30 -4.22 8.40
N ALA A 120 -15.54 -3.56 7.51
CA ALA A 120 -15.39 -2.10 7.44
C ALA A 120 -14.96 -1.41 8.75
N GLN A 121 -14.28 -2.12 9.66
CA GLN A 121 -13.90 -1.56 10.97
C GLN A 121 -12.45 -1.09 11.03
N CYS A 122 -11.52 -1.76 10.31
CA CYS A 122 -10.11 -1.55 10.55
C CYS A 122 -9.39 -0.72 9.47
N GLY A 123 -10.02 -0.44 8.34
CA GLY A 123 -9.46 0.36 7.25
C GLY A 123 -8.30 -0.27 6.47
N ALA A 124 -7.82 -1.47 6.82
CA ALA A 124 -6.67 -2.09 6.15
C ALA A 124 -6.88 -2.35 4.66
N CYS A 125 -8.14 -2.57 4.24
CA CYS A 125 -8.55 -2.78 2.86
C CYS A 125 -8.86 -1.46 2.11
N GLY A 126 -8.44 -0.32 2.65
CA GLY A 126 -8.69 1.01 2.09
C GLY A 126 -8.19 1.15 0.66
N VAL A 127 -9.06 1.65 -0.21
CA VAL A 127 -8.79 2.06 -1.59
C VAL A 127 -9.51 3.39 -1.87
N LEU A 128 -9.21 4.06 -2.95
CA LEU A 128 -10.00 5.20 -3.39
C LEU A 128 -10.98 4.79 -4.48
N VAL A 129 -12.20 5.26 -4.39
CA VAL A 129 -13.18 5.24 -5.48
C VAL A 129 -13.56 6.68 -5.76
N ASP A 130 -13.26 7.15 -6.96
CA ASP A 130 -13.43 8.55 -7.37
C ASP A 130 -12.80 9.54 -6.36
N GLY A 131 -11.59 9.23 -5.90
CA GLY A 131 -10.83 10.04 -4.95
C GLY A 131 -11.27 9.94 -3.47
N LYS A 132 -12.31 9.17 -3.16
CA LYS A 132 -12.82 9.00 -1.79
C LYS A 132 -12.32 7.68 -1.19
N ALA A 133 -11.77 7.73 0.01
CA ALA A 133 -11.33 6.55 0.73
C ALA A 133 -12.54 5.68 1.15
N VAL A 134 -12.51 4.41 0.75
CA VAL A 134 -13.54 3.42 1.07
C VAL A 134 -12.93 2.10 1.51
N ASN A 135 -13.68 1.31 2.26
CA ASN A 135 -13.24 -0.02 2.68
C ASN A 135 -13.61 -1.06 1.61
N GLY A 136 -12.61 -1.55 0.88
CA GLY A 136 -12.80 -2.51 -0.22
C GLY A 136 -13.56 -3.79 0.17
N CYS A 137 -13.47 -4.22 1.43
CA CYS A 137 -14.16 -5.41 1.93
C CYS A 137 -15.70 -5.27 2.00
N THR A 138 -16.25 -4.07 1.88
CA THR A 138 -17.71 -3.83 1.94
C THR A 138 -18.26 -3.08 0.75
N VAL A 139 -17.41 -2.62 -0.15
CA VAL A 139 -17.85 -2.09 -1.45
C VAL A 139 -18.17 -3.26 -2.37
N LEU A 140 -19.39 -3.37 -2.84
CA LEU A 140 -19.81 -4.44 -3.76
C LEU A 140 -19.31 -4.13 -5.18
N SER A 141 -18.55 -5.04 -5.76
CA SER A 141 -18.05 -4.90 -7.14
C SER A 141 -19.17 -4.76 -8.16
N ALA A 142 -20.30 -5.43 -7.95
CA ALA A 142 -21.48 -5.31 -8.78
C ALA A 142 -22.09 -3.90 -8.84
N ARG A 143 -21.76 -3.01 -7.91
CA ARG A 143 -22.22 -1.60 -7.88
C ARG A 143 -21.25 -0.65 -8.59
N LEU A 144 -20.09 -1.12 -8.92
CA LEU A 144 -19.07 -0.40 -9.67
C LEU A 144 -19.18 -0.69 -11.18
N GLY A 145 -18.25 -0.18 -11.99
CA GLY A 145 -18.26 -0.41 -13.44
C GLY A 145 -19.13 0.58 -14.23
N ARG A 146 -19.38 1.75 -13.65
CA ARG A 146 -20.06 2.88 -14.31
C ARG A 146 -19.11 4.02 -14.61
N GLY A 147 -17.82 3.70 -14.84
CA GLY A 147 -16.77 4.68 -15.09
C GLY A 147 -16.03 5.16 -13.84
N GLN A 148 -16.33 4.62 -12.66
CA GLN A 148 -15.60 4.96 -11.45
C GLN A 148 -14.12 4.61 -11.59
N GLN A 149 -13.27 5.49 -11.07
CA GLN A 149 -11.84 5.30 -10.99
C GLN A 149 -11.49 4.70 -9.62
N ILE A 150 -10.89 3.53 -9.63
CA ILE A 150 -10.43 2.85 -8.43
C ILE A 150 -8.92 3.02 -8.38
N ALA A 151 -8.42 3.65 -7.31
CA ALA A 151 -6.99 3.76 -7.09
C ALA A 151 -6.59 2.96 -5.85
N THR A 152 -5.50 2.22 -5.99
CA THR A 152 -4.90 1.44 -4.91
C THR A 152 -3.53 1.99 -4.53
N VAL A 153 -2.96 1.48 -3.45
CA VAL A 153 -1.61 1.89 -3.04
C VAL A 153 -0.55 1.57 -4.11
N ALA A 154 -0.77 0.55 -4.94
CA ALA A 154 0.17 0.19 -6.00
C ALA A 154 0.17 1.20 -7.15
N GLY A 155 -0.98 1.77 -7.47
CA GLY A 155 -1.12 2.78 -8.51
C GLY A 155 -0.56 4.17 -8.16
N LEU A 156 -0.10 4.37 -6.91
CA LEU A 156 0.49 5.65 -6.49
C LEU A 156 1.95 5.80 -6.92
N ALA A 157 2.70 4.70 -7.00
CA ALA A 157 4.12 4.72 -7.34
C ALA A 157 4.29 5.02 -8.84
N THR A 158 5.30 5.83 -9.17
CA THR A 158 5.64 6.23 -10.54
C THR A 158 6.86 5.51 -11.11
N GLY A 159 7.58 4.75 -10.26
CA GLY A 159 8.79 4.05 -10.67
C GLY A 159 9.38 3.17 -9.57
N PRO A 160 10.50 2.50 -9.84
CA PRO A 160 11.14 1.61 -8.89
C PRO A 160 11.90 2.36 -7.80
N GLY A 161 12.08 1.69 -6.66
CA GLY A 161 12.84 2.20 -5.52
C GLY A 161 12.16 3.34 -4.77
N VAL A 162 12.84 3.87 -3.77
CA VAL A 162 12.32 4.93 -2.89
C VAL A 162 12.02 6.22 -3.66
N ALA A 163 12.81 6.53 -4.68
CA ALA A 163 12.61 7.72 -5.51
C ALA A 163 11.32 7.65 -6.34
N GLY A 164 10.90 6.47 -6.74
CA GLY A 164 9.66 6.26 -7.50
C GLY A 164 8.41 6.18 -6.62
N LEU A 165 8.55 6.17 -5.31
CA LEU A 165 7.41 6.18 -4.40
C LEU A 165 6.70 7.55 -4.43
N HIS A 166 5.38 7.52 -4.33
CA HIS A 166 4.59 8.73 -4.06
C HIS A 166 5.05 9.37 -2.73
N PRO A 167 5.05 10.70 -2.57
CA PRO A 167 5.49 11.37 -1.33
C PRO A 167 4.89 10.77 -0.05
N ILE A 168 3.61 10.40 -0.07
CA ILE A 168 2.97 9.75 1.07
C ILE A 168 3.58 8.36 1.35
N GLN A 169 3.78 7.53 0.34
CA GLN A 169 4.42 6.21 0.50
C GLN A 169 5.85 6.36 1.03
N ARG A 170 6.58 7.33 0.48
CA ARG A 170 7.97 7.64 0.87
C ARG A 170 8.05 8.09 2.33
N ALA A 171 7.17 8.98 2.76
CA ALA A 171 7.11 9.43 4.14
C ALA A 171 6.79 8.28 5.10
N PHE A 172 5.78 7.45 4.80
CA PHE A 172 5.50 6.26 5.61
C PHE A 172 6.69 5.30 5.69
N TRP A 173 7.42 5.13 4.59
CA TRP A 173 8.61 4.28 4.55
C TRP A 173 9.76 4.85 5.37
N LEU A 174 10.10 6.12 5.17
CA LEU A 174 11.29 6.74 5.76
C LEU A 174 11.09 7.23 7.20
N ASP A 175 9.86 7.60 7.58
CA ASP A 175 9.53 7.95 8.97
C ASP A 175 9.14 6.74 9.81
N GLY A 176 9.01 5.57 9.20
CA GLY A 176 8.65 4.34 9.88
C GLY A 176 7.20 4.32 10.35
N GLY A 177 6.27 4.88 9.57
CA GLY A 177 4.82 4.87 9.85
C GLY A 177 4.19 3.48 9.81
N PHE A 178 4.95 2.42 10.11
CA PHE A 178 4.51 1.04 10.13
C PHE A 178 5.43 0.16 10.99
N GLN A 179 4.90 -1.01 11.39
CA GLN A 179 5.68 -2.11 11.95
C GLN A 179 5.36 -3.39 11.14
N CYS A 180 4.23 -4.06 11.40
CA CYS A 180 3.86 -5.26 10.65
C CYS A 180 3.36 -4.98 9.22
N GLY A 181 3.00 -3.76 8.90
CA GLY A 181 2.57 -3.35 7.56
C GLY A 181 1.11 -3.64 7.19
N ILE A 182 0.35 -4.37 7.99
CA ILE A 182 -1.03 -4.77 7.64
C ILE A 182 -1.96 -3.56 7.44
N CYS A 183 -1.92 -2.57 8.34
CA CYS A 183 -2.77 -1.38 8.26
C CYS A 183 -2.23 -0.30 7.32
N THR A 184 -0.95 -0.37 6.95
CA THR A 184 -0.21 0.72 6.29
C THR A 184 -0.82 1.13 4.96
N ARG A 185 -1.24 0.15 4.13
CA ARG A 185 -1.86 0.43 2.83
C ARG A 185 -3.13 1.27 2.98
N GLY A 186 -3.98 0.91 3.95
CA GLY A 186 -5.18 1.66 4.27
C GLY A 186 -4.89 3.07 4.80
N PHE A 187 -3.92 3.23 5.70
CA PHE A 187 -3.49 4.54 6.18
C PHE A 187 -2.98 5.43 5.03
N ILE A 188 -2.20 4.88 4.12
CA ILE A 188 -1.71 5.62 2.93
C ILE A 188 -2.90 6.10 2.10
N MET A 189 -3.88 5.24 1.79
CA MET A 189 -5.03 5.62 0.97
C MET A 189 -5.92 6.66 1.65
N SER A 190 -6.14 6.54 2.96
CA SER A 190 -6.86 7.57 3.75
C SER A 190 -6.09 8.90 3.77
N THR A 191 -4.75 8.84 3.84
CA THR A 191 -3.89 10.03 3.78
C THR A 191 -3.94 10.69 2.41
N VAL A 192 -3.98 9.92 1.31
CA VAL A 192 -4.15 10.47 -0.04
C VAL A 192 -5.45 11.26 -0.13
N ALA A 193 -6.56 10.69 0.34
CA ALA A 193 -7.86 11.37 0.35
C ALA A 193 -7.83 12.66 1.21
N LEU A 194 -7.22 12.60 2.40
CA LEU A 194 -7.07 13.75 3.28
C LEU A 194 -6.27 14.86 2.62
N LEU A 195 -5.06 14.57 2.14
CA LEU A 195 -4.14 15.60 1.62
C LEU A 195 -4.59 16.17 0.28
N SER A 196 -5.38 15.43 -0.49
CA SER A 196 -6.06 15.96 -1.68
C SER A 196 -7.12 17.00 -1.34
N ALA A 197 -7.80 16.87 -0.21
CA ALA A 197 -8.83 17.80 0.25
C ALA A 197 -8.26 18.93 1.12
N VAL A 198 -7.27 18.61 1.97
CA VAL A 198 -6.66 19.52 2.95
C VAL A 198 -5.14 19.41 2.86
N PRO A 199 -4.47 20.23 2.03
CA PRO A 199 -3.02 20.13 1.83
C PRO A 199 -2.17 20.45 3.08
N LYS A 200 -2.73 21.14 4.07
CA LYS A 200 -2.08 21.45 5.35
C LYS A 200 -3.01 21.10 6.51
N PRO A 201 -3.17 19.81 6.83
CA PRO A 201 -4.11 19.40 7.87
C PRO A 201 -3.59 19.73 9.25
N THR A 202 -4.51 20.06 10.16
CA THR A 202 -4.24 20.11 11.61
C THR A 202 -4.19 18.70 12.18
N THR A 203 -3.60 18.53 13.36
CA THR A 203 -3.59 17.24 14.08
C THR A 203 -5.01 16.68 14.28
N ALA A 204 -6.00 17.52 14.57
CA ALA A 204 -7.39 17.11 14.70
C ALA A 204 -7.95 16.57 13.39
N GLN A 205 -7.68 17.23 12.26
CA GLN A 205 -8.12 16.78 10.94
C GLN A 205 -7.45 15.45 10.52
N ILE A 206 -6.16 15.27 10.86
CA ILE A 206 -5.48 13.99 10.65
C ILE A 206 -6.14 12.89 11.49
N SER A 207 -6.39 13.18 12.78
CA SER A 207 -7.03 12.22 13.69
C SER A 207 -8.42 11.79 13.18
N GLU A 208 -9.24 12.73 12.73
CA GLU A 208 -10.57 12.44 12.21
C GLU A 208 -10.51 11.65 10.89
N ALA A 209 -9.66 12.06 9.96
CA ALA A 209 -9.52 11.38 8.67
C ALA A 209 -9.03 9.95 8.80
N LEU A 210 -8.18 9.68 9.79
CA LEU A 210 -7.60 8.35 10.05
C LEU A 210 -8.35 7.55 11.11
N ALA A 211 -9.43 8.07 11.70
CA ALA A 211 -10.19 7.39 12.76
C ALA A 211 -10.76 6.03 12.35
N GLY A 212 -10.94 5.79 11.05
CA GLY A 212 -11.37 4.52 10.48
C GLY A 212 -10.26 3.48 10.29
N ASN A 213 -8.99 3.83 10.58
CA ASN A 213 -7.84 2.98 10.39
C ASN A 213 -7.29 2.51 11.75
N ILE A 214 -7.21 1.19 11.94
CA ILE A 214 -6.75 0.58 13.19
C ILE A 214 -5.38 -0.04 13.00
N CYS A 215 -4.41 0.39 13.83
CA CYS A 215 -3.08 -0.21 13.89
C CYS A 215 -2.95 -1.12 15.10
N ARG A 216 -2.79 -2.44 14.88
CA ARG A 216 -2.61 -3.41 15.95
C ARG A 216 -1.28 -3.22 16.71
N CYS A 217 -0.25 -2.72 16.03
CA CYS A 217 1.06 -2.44 16.61
C CYS A 217 1.10 -1.13 17.41
N GLY A 218 0.10 -0.25 17.26
CA GLY A 218 0.03 1.02 17.97
C GLY A 218 0.91 2.14 17.41
N GLU A 219 1.37 2.05 16.15
CA GLU A 219 2.34 2.97 15.54
C GLU A 219 1.73 4.33 15.13
N TYR A 220 0.70 4.80 15.82
CA TYR A 220 0.01 6.04 15.47
C TYR A 220 0.89 7.28 15.48
N ALA A 221 1.83 7.38 16.42
CA ALA A 221 2.73 8.54 16.52
C ALA A 221 3.53 8.75 15.23
N LYS A 222 4.13 7.68 14.69
CA LYS A 222 4.90 7.77 13.44
C LYS A 222 4.00 7.88 12.21
N VAL A 223 2.80 7.30 12.25
CA VAL A 223 1.78 7.54 11.20
C VAL A 223 1.48 9.03 11.09
N PHE A 224 1.24 9.73 12.20
CA PHE A 224 1.00 11.18 12.22
C PHE A 224 2.21 11.97 11.71
N THR A 225 3.43 11.58 12.12
CA THR A 225 4.66 12.17 11.58
C THR A 225 4.72 11.99 10.05
N SER A 226 4.50 10.78 9.55
CA SER A 226 4.51 10.49 8.11
C SER A 226 3.49 11.31 7.33
N VAL A 227 2.29 11.53 7.88
CA VAL A 227 1.27 12.38 7.25
C VAL A 227 1.75 13.83 7.17
N ASN A 228 2.34 14.38 8.25
CA ASN A 228 2.85 15.74 8.26
C ASN A 228 4.04 15.92 7.31
N THR A 229 4.98 14.97 7.29
CA THR A 229 6.12 14.97 6.36
C THR A 229 5.65 14.92 4.91
N ALA A 230 4.71 14.02 4.60
CA ALA A 230 4.12 13.91 3.26
C ALA A 230 3.40 15.19 2.85
N ALA A 231 2.64 15.79 3.75
CA ALA A 231 1.95 17.04 3.50
C ALA A 231 2.92 18.19 3.18
N ALA A 232 4.03 18.29 3.92
CA ALA A 232 5.08 19.28 3.68
C ALA A 232 5.76 19.04 2.31
N GLU A 233 6.12 17.80 2.01
CA GLU A 233 6.75 17.44 0.74
C GLU A 233 5.83 17.73 -0.46
N LEU A 234 4.55 17.40 -0.37
CA LEU A 234 3.57 17.68 -1.43
C LEU A 234 3.39 19.19 -1.68
N ARG A 235 3.65 20.04 -0.69
CA ARG A 235 3.67 21.50 -0.85
C ARG A 235 5.01 22.04 -1.37
N GLY A 236 6.00 21.16 -1.64
CA GLY A 236 7.34 21.54 -2.10
C GLY A 236 8.25 22.05 -0.99
N GLU A 237 7.90 21.85 0.27
CA GLU A 237 8.75 22.21 1.41
C GLU A 237 9.91 21.22 1.54
N LYS A 238 11.06 21.69 2.01
CA LYS A 238 12.20 20.81 2.32
C LYS A 238 11.87 19.99 3.57
N VAL A 239 11.84 18.67 3.43
CA VAL A 239 11.54 17.74 4.51
C VAL A 239 12.79 17.02 5.01
N THR A 240 12.78 16.64 6.28
CA THR A 240 13.77 15.74 6.89
C THR A 240 13.00 14.54 7.43
N TYR A 241 13.34 13.36 6.97
CA TYR A 241 12.72 12.13 7.44
C TYR A 241 13.35 11.67 8.75
N LEU A 242 12.59 10.97 9.59
CA LEU A 242 13.08 10.43 10.89
C LEU A 242 14.17 9.38 10.69
N ALA A 243 14.01 8.48 9.75
CA ALA A 243 15.08 7.64 9.26
C ALA A 243 15.69 8.38 8.07
N ALA A 244 16.91 8.90 8.22
CA ALA A 244 17.69 9.20 7.03
C ALA A 244 17.63 7.94 6.15
N PRO A 245 17.33 8.06 4.84
CA PRO A 245 17.46 6.90 4.01
C PRO A 245 18.86 6.35 4.27
N VAL A 246 18.93 5.14 4.83
CA VAL A 246 20.14 4.36 4.67
C VAL A 246 20.17 4.13 3.18
N VAL A 247 20.78 5.07 2.47
CA VAL A 247 21.22 4.83 1.11
C VAL A 247 22.22 3.71 1.31
N VAL A 248 21.74 2.48 1.15
CA VAL A 248 22.63 1.33 1.00
C VAL A 248 23.45 1.68 -0.22
N GLY A 249 24.66 2.24 0.01
CA GLY A 249 25.50 2.83 -1.02
C GLY A 249 25.98 4.27 -0.78
N ALA A 250 25.45 5.05 0.20
CA ALA A 250 25.90 6.44 0.45
C ALA A 250 26.68 6.64 1.74
N THR A 251 26.81 5.66 2.58
CA THR A 251 27.73 5.71 3.71
C THR A 251 28.84 4.73 3.45
N GLY A 252 29.88 5.07 2.69
CA GLY A 252 31.19 4.41 2.76
C GLY A 252 31.29 2.89 3.02
N VAL A 253 30.19 2.18 3.23
CA VAL A 253 30.00 0.86 2.71
C VAL A 253 29.74 1.13 1.22
N GLU A 254 30.85 1.42 0.54
CA GLU A 254 31.00 1.07 -0.86
C GLU A 254 30.17 -0.18 -1.01
N ALA A 255 29.01 -0.07 -1.73
CA ALA A 255 28.33 -1.26 -2.21
C ALA A 255 29.48 -2.01 -2.84
N ALA A 256 29.94 -3.06 -2.15
CA ALA A 256 31.11 -3.80 -2.56
C ALA A 256 30.85 -3.97 -4.03
N PRO A 257 31.69 -3.38 -4.91
CA PRO A 257 31.35 -3.11 -6.29
C PRO A 257 30.64 -4.35 -6.69
N THR A 258 29.38 -4.26 -7.15
CA THR A 258 28.59 -5.46 -7.44
C THR A 258 29.52 -6.18 -8.36
N ALA A 259 30.34 -7.03 -7.77
CA ALA A 259 31.52 -7.56 -8.39
C ALA A 259 30.91 -8.14 -9.62
N ALA A 260 31.31 -7.66 -10.79
CA ALA A 260 30.59 -7.92 -12.02
C ALA A 260 30.55 -9.44 -12.11
N GLY A 261 29.54 -10.00 -11.37
CA GLY A 261 29.48 -11.40 -11.04
C GLY A 261 29.27 -12.11 -12.36
N VAL A 262 30.14 -13.06 -12.65
CA VAL A 262 29.94 -13.93 -13.79
C VAL A 262 28.66 -14.70 -13.54
N SER A 263 27.72 -14.61 -14.47
CA SER A 263 26.49 -15.39 -14.44
C SER A 263 26.55 -16.42 -15.56
N LYS A 264 26.30 -17.68 -15.22
CA LYS A 264 26.27 -18.76 -16.20
C LYS A 264 25.15 -19.74 -15.88
N GLU A 265 24.50 -20.21 -16.94
CA GLU A 265 23.51 -21.26 -16.88
C GLU A 265 24.20 -22.62 -17.08
N PHE A 266 23.83 -23.56 -16.24
CA PHE A 266 24.24 -24.97 -16.30
C PHE A 266 23.01 -25.85 -16.48
N THR A 267 23.09 -26.83 -17.38
CA THR A 267 22.05 -27.83 -17.56
C THR A 267 22.38 -29.06 -16.74
N PHE A 268 21.49 -29.52 -15.89
CA PHE A 268 21.68 -30.76 -15.15
C PHE A 268 21.79 -31.96 -16.09
N ALA A 269 22.68 -32.87 -15.79
CA ALA A 269 22.84 -34.13 -16.54
C ALA A 269 21.56 -35.01 -16.38
N THR A 270 20.96 -34.97 -15.19
CA THR A 270 19.68 -35.58 -14.86
C THR A 270 18.80 -34.52 -14.22
N ALA A 271 17.57 -34.33 -14.71
CA ALA A 271 16.63 -33.37 -14.15
C ALA A 271 16.35 -33.69 -12.67
N LEU A 272 16.23 -32.65 -11.85
CA LEU A 272 15.81 -32.78 -10.46
C LEU A 272 14.37 -33.32 -10.37
N PRO A 273 14.02 -34.10 -9.34
CA PRO A 273 12.71 -34.76 -9.27
C PRO A 273 11.56 -33.76 -9.08
N THR A 274 11.79 -32.67 -8.39
CA THR A 274 10.77 -31.66 -8.08
C THR A 274 11.39 -30.26 -7.97
N ILE A 275 10.54 -29.22 -7.98
CA ILE A 275 10.98 -27.83 -7.77
C ILE A 275 11.48 -27.60 -6.34
N GLU A 276 10.92 -28.29 -5.35
CA GLU A 276 11.39 -28.24 -3.96
C GLU A 276 12.82 -28.78 -3.81
N ALA A 277 13.19 -29.78 -4.63
CA ALA A 277 14.56 -30.27 -4.69
C ALA A 277 15.49 -29.20 -5.27
N PHE A 278 15.03 -28.42 -6.26
CA PHE A 278 15.78 -27.28 -6.78
C PHE A 278 15.95 -26.20 -5.70
N ASP A 279 14.88 -25.85 -4.98
CA ASP A 279 14.92 -24.81 -3.94
C ASP A 279 15.90 -25.21 -2.81
N ALA A 280 15.89 -26.48 -2.39
CA ALA A 280 16.83 -27.00 -1.40
C ALA A 280 18.29 -26.89 -1.88
N LEU A 281 18.56 -27.20 -3.15
CA LEU A 281 19.87 -27.04 -3.78
C LEU A 281 20.28 -25.56 -3.86
N ALA A 282 19.35 -24.68 -4.26
CA ALA A 282 19.60 -23.25 -4.37
C ALA A 282 19.96 -22.64 -3.00
N GLU A 283 19.31 -23.04 -1.92
CA GLU A 283 19.63 -22.60 -0.57
C GLU A 283 21.01 -23.09 -0.10
N GLN A 284 21.42 -24.29 -0.47
CA GLN A 284 22.76 -24.79 -0.17
C GLN A 284 23.84 -24.02 -0.94
N LEU A 285 23.56 -23.68 -2.21
CA LEU A 285 24.49 -22.90 -3.04
C LEU A 285 24.63 -21.46 -2.53
N LYS A 286 23.52 -20.80 -2.18
CA LYS A 286 23.52 -19.41 -1.64
C LYS A 286 24.32 -19.26 -0.34
N ARG A 287 24.46 -20.32 0.44
CA ARG A 287 25.26 -20.31 1.70
C ARG A 287 26.77 -20.35 1.46
N ARG A 288 27.21 -20.52 0.21
CA ARG A 288 28.64 -20.57 -0.13
C ARG A 288 29.19 -19.17 -0.36
N ASP A 289 30.32 -18.88 0.28
CA ASP A 289 31.01 -17.60 0.08
C ASP A 289 31.39 -17.43 -1.40
N GLY A 290 31.11 -16.26 -1.96
CA GLY A 290 31.32 -15.96 -3.36
C GLY A 290 30.14 -16.28 -4.29
N VAL A 291 29.09 -16.98 -3.87
CA VAL A 291 27.86 -17.13 -4.65
C VAL A 291 26.97 -15.91 -4.42
N LEU A 292 26.66 -15.18 -5.49
CA LEU A 292 25.91 -13.93 -5.46
C LEU A 292 24.42 -14.11 -5.78
N GLY A 293 24.06 -15.21 -6.45
CA GLY A 293 22.66 -15.51 -6.79
C GLY A 293 22.53 -16.88 -7.45
N VAL A 294 21.36 -17.49 -7.25
CA VAL A 294 20.97 -18.78 -7.84
C VAL A 294 19.52 -18.68 -8.29
N SER A 295 19.24 -19.07 -9.52
CA SER A 295 17.90 -19.17 -10.11
C SER A 295 17.86 -20.33 -11.11
N GLY A 296 16.68 -20.82 -11.47
CA GLY A 296 16.57 -21.90 -12.46
C GLY A 296 15.31 -22.74 -12.29
N SER A 297 15.39 -23.98 -12.69
CA SER A 297 14.31 -24.97 -12.70
C SER A 297 14.84 -26.37 -12.42
N GLU A 298 14.00 -27.38 -12.51
CA GLU A 298 14.42 -28.78 -12.34
C GLU A 298 15.45 -29.23 -13.38
N ARG A 299 15.61 -28.52 -14.51
CA ARG A 299 16.52 -28.89 -15.61
C ARG A 299 17.73 -28.01 -15.72
N THR A 300 17.66 -26.75 -15.26
CA THR A 300 18.72 -25.77 -15.42
C THR A 300 18.94 -24.99 -14.12
N VAL A 301 20.17 -24.61 -13.87
CA VAL A 301 20.55 -23.70 -12.80
C VAL A 301 21.42 -22.58 -13.34
N THR A 302 21.01 -21.35 -13.09
CA THR A 302 21.83 -20.15 -13.35
C THR A 302 22.45 -19.70 -12.05
N ILE A 303 23.78 -19.72 -12.00
CA ILE A 303 24.53 -19.30 -10.82
C ILE A 303 25.29 -18.03 -11.17
N LYS A 304 25.17 -17.02 -10.31
CA LYS A 304 25.95 -15.80 -10.34
C LYS A 304 26.98 -15.86 -9.21
N TRP A 305 28.25 -15.66 -9.53
CA TRP A 305 29.32 -15.70 -8.53
C TRP A 305 30.33 -14.58 -8.70
N ASP A 306 31.07 -14.30 -7.64
CA ASP A 306 32.22 -13.39 -7.63
C ASP A 306 33.45 -14.06 -8.28
N PRO A 307 33.93 -13.57 -9.43
CA PRO A 307 35.07 -14.17 -10.10
C PRO A 307 36.41 -14.04 -9.34
N ALA A 308 36.48 -13.16 -8.34
CA ALA A 308 37.63 -13.05 -7.45
C ALA A 308 37.67 -14.18 -6.40
N LYS A 309 36.54 -14.82 -6.10
CA LYS A 309 36.43 -15.88 -5.10
C LYS A 309 36.22 -17.26 -5.70
N LEU A 310 35.50 -17.34 -6.80
CA LEU A 310 35.06 -18.60 -7.41
C LEU A 310 35.34 -18.57 -8.92
N ASN A 311 35.66 -19.74 -9.48
CA ASN A 311 35.74 -19.94 -10.93
C ASN A 311 34.70 -20.96 -11.40
N GLU A 312 34.47 -21.05 -12.71
CA GLU A 312 33.48 -21.95 -13.28
C GLU A 312 33.72 -23.42 -12.89
N GLN A 313 35.00 -23.85 -12.88
CA GLN A 313 35.32 -25.23 -12.54
C GLN A 313 34.92 -25.56 -11.10
N TRP A 314 35.15 -24.63 -10.17
CA TRP A 314 34.71 -24.78 -8.78
C TRP A 314 33.19 -24.91 -8.67
N VAL A 315 32.45 -24.11 -9.46
CA VAL A 315 30.97 -24.21 -9.47
C VAL A 315 30.50 -25.58 -9.98
N ARG A 316 31.15 -26.11 -11.03
CA ARG A 316 30.84 -27.46 -11.55
C ARG A 316 31.16 -28.55 -10.53
N ASP A 317 32.32 -28.45 -9.87
CA ASP A 317 32.74 -29.40 -8.84
C ASP A 317 31.84 -29.37 -7.62
N LEU A 318 31.35 -28.17 -7.23
CA LEU A 318 30.39 -28.00 -6.16
C LEU A 318 29.04 -28.65 -6.49
N LEU A 319 28.52 -28.43 -7.71
CA LEU A 319 27.28 -29.07 -8.15
C LEU A 319 27.42 -30.58 -8.16
N ALA A 320 28.56 -31.12 -8.65
CA ALA A 320 28.82 -32.53 -8.65
C ALA A 320 28.92 -33.11 -7.22
N THR A 321 29.56 -32.39 -6.30
CA THR A 321 29.68 -32.78 -4.87
C THR A 321 28.31 -32.83 -4.18
N LEU A 322 27.39 -31.96 -4.61
CA LEU A 322 25.99 -31.95 -4.15
C LEU A 322 25.08 -32.99 -4.86
N GLY A 323 25.68 -33.87 -5.64
CA GLY A 323 24.98 -34.94 -6.35
C GLY A 323 24.33 -34.53 -7.68
N ASN A 324 24.63 -33.33 -8.18
CA ASN A 324 23.97 -32.74 -9.35
C ASN A 324 25.02 -32.42 -10.43
N SER A 325 25.46 -33.43 -11.19
CA SER A 325 26.37 -33.21 -12.31
C SER A 325 25.72 -32.38 -13.42
N VAL A 326 26.51 -31.50 -14.04
CA VAL A 326 26.03 -30.60 -15.11
C VAL A 326 26.83 -30.83 -16.39
N ARG A 327 26.16 -30.59 -17.53
CA ARG A 327 26.72 -30.67 -18.89
C ARG A 327 27.39 -29.37 -19.30
#